data_f5d4a001fd51a65c8289540f99711e49
#
_entry.id   f5d4a001fd51a65c8289540f99711e49
#
_cell.length_a   1.000
_cell.length_b   1.000
_cell.length_c   1.000
_cell.angle_alpha   90.00
_cell.angle_beta   90.00
_cell.angle_gamma   90.00
#
_symmetry.space_group_name_H-M   'P 1'
#
loop_
_entity.id
_entity.type
_entity.pdbx_description
1 polymer ?
#
loop_
_entity_poly.entity_id
_entity_poly.type
_entity_poly.pdbx_seq_one_letter_code
_entity_poly.pdbx_strand_id
1 'polypeptide(L)'
;MASILVSAQHSFAGGKVKPIERVIRKRVVYVGRYLSTEQQTVVLPDGRQAIRDIVRPPDAVAVVPIDDAGRIHLVRQYRPAIRRAIYEIPAGIIDEGERPATTARRECEEEIGLRPRKLIKLCKFYSAVGFSTGSIQLFMAQGLTAGRRAHSDATEFLQVHVIPFEQALRWVLTNRIVDAKSILGILWARQRLEPGTSRDRRRTVRNRPDRTGPTSSPDQ
;
A
#
# COMPACT_ATOMS: atom_id res chain seq x y z
N MET A 1 -30.58 -1.97 -29.97
CA MET A 1 -30.70 -0.78 -29.07
C MET A 1 -31.80 -1.08 -28.06
N ALA A 2 -31.43 -1.41 -26.85
CA ALA A 2 -32.37 -1.50 -25.74
C ALA A 2 -31.65 -0.93 -24.52
N SER A 3 -32.07 0.28 -24.15
CA SER A 3 -31.62 1.03 -22.99
C SER A 3 -32.26 0.39 -21.75
N ILE A 4 -31.49 -0.23 -20.89
CA ILE A 4 -31.96 -0.66 -19.56
C ILE A 4 -31.53 0.41 -18.58
N LEU A 5 -32.37 1.41 -18.38
CA LEU A 5 -32.37 2.28 -17.22
C LEU A 5 -32.95 1.50 -16.04
N VAL A 6 -32.09 0.93 -15.18
CA VAL A 6 -32.52 0.45 -13.86
C VAL A 6 -32.31 1.58 -12.86
N SER A 7 -33.34 2.37 -12.68
CA SER A 7 -33.49 3.27 -11.55
C SER A 7 -33.93 2.46 -10.33
N ALA A 8 -32.99 2.03 -9.51
CA ALA A 8 -33.27 1.45 -8.20
C ALA A 8 -32.95 2.50 -7.11
N GLN A 9 -33.87 3.42 -6.89
CA GLN A 9 -33.90 4.20 -5.66
C GLN A 9 -34.36 3.28 -4.52
N HIS A 10 -33.41 2.64 -3.83
CA HIS A 10 -33.69 2.00 -2.55
C HIS A 10 -33.55 3.03 -1.44
N SER A 11 -34.68 3.56 -1.00
CA SER A 11 -34.83 4.29 0.25
C SER A 11 -34.47 3.36 1.41
N PHE A 12 -33.32 3.55 2.03
CA PHE A 12 -33.00 2.89 3.30
C PHE A 12 -33.84 3.54 4.41
N ALA A 13 -34.86 2.84 4.87
CA ALA A 13 -35.58 3.21 6.09
C ALA A 13 -34.58 3.28 7.26
N GLY A 14 -34.61 4.36 8.03
CA GLY A 14 -33.61 4.84 8.97
C GLY A 14 -33.25 3.98 10.18
N GLY A 15 -32.82 2.76 9.98
CA GLY A 15 -32.08 1.95 10.95
C GLY A 15 -30.60 1.97 10.60
N LYS A 16 -29.70 2.16 11.57
CA LYS A 16 -28.23 2.05 11.40
C LYS A 16 -27.88 0.62 11.02
N VAL A 17 -28.04 0.25 9.76
CA VAL A 17 -27.61 -1.04 9.24
C VAL A 17 -26.08 -1.04 9.26
N LYS A 18 -25.46 -1.94 10.01
CA LYS A 18 -24.00 -2.11 9.95
C LYS A 18 -23.64 -2.58 8.55
N PRO A 19 -22.72 -1.89 7.82
CA PRO A 19 -22.32 -2.25 6.46
C PRO A 19 -21.36 -3.45 6.49
N ILE A 20 -21.81 -4.59 7.05
CA ILE A 20 -20.99 -5.79 7.24
C ILE A 20 -21.65 -6.91 6.45
N GLU A 21 -20.88 -7.50 5.55
CA GLU A 21 -21.25 -8.73 4.87
C GLU A 21 -20.83 -9.94 5.72
N ARG A 22 -21.72 -10.92 5.89
CA ARG A 22 -21.41 -12.14 6.62
C ARG A 22 -21.13 -13.29 5.63
N VAL A 23 -19.90 -13.78 5.64
CA VAL A 23 -19.50 -14.94 4.82
C VAL A 23 -20.16 -16.20 5.36
N ILE A 24 -20.90 -16.91 4.51
CA ILE A 24 -21.60 -18.17 4.83
C ILE A 24 -20.99 -19.38 4.13
N ARG A 25 -20.27 -19.18 3.03
CA ARG A 25 -19.58 -20.25 2.30
C ARG A 25 -18.30 -19.70 1.66
N LYS A 26 -17.25 -20.52 1.62
CA LYS A 26 -16.00 -20.25 0.91
C LYS A 26 -15.62 -21.46 0.07
N ARG A 27 -15.09 -21.19 -1.13
CA ARG A 27 -14.53 -22.20 -2.01
C ARG A 27 -13.28 -21.64 -2.68
N VAL A 28 -12.13 -22.31 -2.53
CA VAL A 28 -10.94 -21.99 -3.33
C VAL A 28 -11.21 -22.44 -4.76
N VAL A 29 -11.10 -21.55 -5.72
CA VAL A 29 -11.37 -21.78 -7.14
C VAL A 29 -10.11 -21.83 -7.99
N TYR A 30 -9.00 -21.26 -7.47
CA TYR A 30 -7.69 -21.29 -8.14
C TYR A 30 -6.57 -21.23 -7.11
N VAL A 31 -5.51 -22.02 -7.34
CA VAL A 31 -4.25 -21.95 -6.61
C VAL A 31 -3.11 -21.83 -7.63
N GLY A 32 -2.45 -20.69 -7.64
CA GLY A 32 -1.28 -20.42 -8.49
C GLY A 32 0.02 -20.45 -7.70
N ARG A 33 1.13 -20.09 -8.36
CA ARG A 33 2.46 -20.04 -7.73
C ARG A 33 2.54 -18.99 -6.62
N TYR A 34 1.93 -17.82 -6.82
CA TYR A 34 2.07 -16.65 -5.93
C TYR A 34 0.75 -16.20 -5.30
N LEU A 35 -0.38 -16.66 -5.81
CA LEU A 35 -1.69 -16.24 -5.30
C LEU A 35 -2.69 -17.36 -5.38
N SER A 36 -3.75 -17.25 -4.58
CA SER A 36 -4.95 -18.04 -4.73
C SER A 36 -6.17 -17.16 -4.94
N THR A 37 -7.22 -17.73 -5.47
CA THR A 37 -8.52 -17.07 -5.59
C THR A 37 -9.58 -17.92 -4.91
N GLU A 38 -10.39 -17.29 -4.08
CA GLU A 38 -11.54 -17.91 -3.45
C GLU A 38 -12.84 -17.20 -3.86
N GLN A 39 -13.89 -17.98 -3.98
CA GLN A 39 -15.24 -17.48 -4.13
C GLN A 39 -15.97 -17.59 -2.80
N GLN A 40 -16.56 -16.50 -2.35
CA GLN A 40 -17.30 -16.41 -1.10
C GLN A 40 -18.78 -16.17 -1.40
N THR A 41 -19.69 -16.92 -0.74
CA THR A 41 -21.09 -16.55 -0.64
C THR A 41 -21.28 -15.73 0.62
N VAL A 42 -21.82 -14.52 0.48
CA VAL A 42 -22.04 -13.59 1.59
C VAL A 42 -23.52 -13.26 1.74
N VAL A 43 -23.93 -12.94 2.96
CA VAL A 43 -25.22 -12.34 3.25
C VAL A 43 -25.02 -10.85 3.42
N LEU A 44 -25.70 -10.06 2.62
CA LEU A 44 -25.69 -8.60 2.63
C LEU A 44 -26.45 -8.07 3.86
N PRO A 45 -26.26 -6.77 4.21
CA PRO A 45 -26.98 -6.16 5.33
C PRO A 45 -28.51 -6.20 5.22
N ASP A 46 -29.06 -6.32 4.01
CA ASP A 46 -30.49 -6.44 3.73
C ASP A 46 -31.00 -7.91 3.67
N GLY A 47 -30.14 -8.89 3.99
CA GLY A 47 -30.46 -10.31 4.02
C GLY A 47 -30.29 -11.04 2.69
N ARG A 48 -30.11 -10.36 1.57
CA ARG A 48 -29.85 -10.99 0.27
C ARG A 48 -28.48 -11.67 0.25
N GLN A 49 -28.35 -12.69 -0.60
CA GLN A 49 -27.04 -13.32 -0.83
C GLN A 49 -26.37 -12.75 -2.07
N ALA A 50 -25.03 -12.70 -2.01
CA ALA A 50 -24.19 -12.27 -3.13
C ALA A 50 -22.92 -13.12 -3.20
N ILE A 51 -22.27 -13.12 -4.36
CA ILE A 51 -20.97 -13.75 -4.58
C ILE A 51 -19.89 -12.69 -4.57
N ARG A 52 -18.75 -13.04 -3.95
CA ARG A 52 -17.52 -12.24 -3.95
C ARG A 52 -16.37 -13.12 -4.42
N ASP A 53 -15.64 -12.66 -5.42
CA ASP A 53 -14.38 -13.27 -5.85
C ASP A 53 -13.23 -12.53 -5.18
N ILE A 54 -12.43 -13.25 -4.39
CA ILE A 54 -11.35 -12.68 -3.56
C ILE A 54 -10.03 -13.27 -4.00
N VAL A 55 -9.11 -12.40 -4.42
CA VAL A 55 -7.72 -12.73 -4.72
C VAL A 55 -6.89 -12.60 -3.44
N ARG A 56 -6.08 -13.63 -3.17
CA ARG A 56 -5.21 -13.70 -1.99
C ARG A 56 -3.74 -13.78 -2.42
N PRO A 57 -3.10 -12.66 -2.74
CA PRO A 57 -1.66 -12.62 -2.89
C PRO A 57 -0.99 -12.59 -1.50
N PRO A 58 0.30 -12.92 -1.40
CA PRO A 58 1.08 -12.65 -0.20
C PRO A 58 1.18 -11.13 0.07
N ASP A 59 1.45 -10.78 1.33
CA ASP A 59 1.80 -9.42 1.70
C ASP A 59 3.18 -9.05 1.13
N ALA A 60 3.40 -7.78 0.87
CA ALA A 60 4.62 -7.28 0.26
C ALA A 60 5.18 -6.04 0.98
N VAL A 61 6.40 -5.71 0.64
CA VAL A 61 7.03 -4.43 0.99
C VAL A 61 7.32 -3.63 -0.27
N ALA A 62 7.42 -2.31 -0.12
CA ALA A 62 7.99 -1.44 -1.12
C ALA A 62 8.88 -0.39 -0.44
N VAL A 63 9.94 0.04 -1.11
CA VAL A 63 10.96 0.90 -0.52
C VAL A 63 11.23 2.10 -1.42
N VAL A 64 11.29 3.29 -0.84
CA VAL A 64 11.73 4.53 -1.50
C VAL A 64 13.18 4.77 -1.09
N PRO A 65 14.18 4.33 -1.88
CA PRO A 65 15.59 4.47 -1.54
C PRO A 65 16.09 5.82 -2.00
N ILE A 66 16.50 6.66 -1.04
CA ILE A 66 17.01 8.01 -1.31
C ILE A 66 18.43 8.10 -0.79
N ASP A 67 19.37 8.43 -1.66
CA ASP A 67 20.78 8.59 -1.32
C ASP A 67 21.08 9.98 -0.72
N ASP A 68 22.31 10.16 -0.22
CA ASP A 68 22.74 11.38 0.43
C ASP A 68 22.86 12.58 -0.54
N ALA A 69 22.87 12.31 -1.86
CA ALA A 69 22.79 13.33 -2.91
C ALA A 69 21.34 13.72 -3.28
N GLY A 70 20.35 13.20 -2.57
CA GLY A 70 18.93 13.47 -2.82
C GLY A 70 18.41 12.82 -4.09
N ARG A 71 19.02 11.72 -4.56
CA ARG A 71 18.56 10.96 -5.72
C ARG A 71 17.78 9.74 -5.25
N ILE A 72 16.75 9.39 -6.01
CA ILE A 72 15.98 8.17 -5.81
C ILE A 72 16.48 7.06 -6.76
N HIS A 73 16.56 5.85 -6.24
CA HIS A 73 16.91 4.66 -7.01
C HIS A 73 15.63 3.91 -7.37
N LEU A 74 15.29 3.90 -8.66
CA LEU A 74 14.15 3.21 -9.23
C LEU A 74 14.61 1.96 -9.98
N VAL A 75 13.71 1.03 -10.18
CA VAL A 75 13.86 -0.09 -11.11
C VAL A 75 12.95 0.11 -12.31
N ARG A 76 13.38 -0.35 -13.48
CA ARG A 76 12.52 -0.45 -14.66
C ARG A 76 12.35 -1.92 -14.98
N GLN A 77 11.10 -2.37 -14.99
CA GLN A 77 10.74 -3.78 -15.13
C GLN A 77 9.58 -3.94 -16.11
N TYR A 78 9.63 -5.01 -16.92
CA TYR A 78 8.48 -5.40 -17.75
C TYR A 78 7.41 -6.08 -16.91
N ARG A 79 6.17 -5.58 -16.98
CA ARG A 79 5.03 -6.14 -16.28
C ARG A 79 4.08 -6.82 -17.27
N PRO A 80 4.04 -8.18 -17.30
CA PRO A 80 3.22 -8.92 -18.26
C PRO A 80 1.74 -8.57 -18.24
N ALA A 81 1.18 -8.29 -17.06
CA ALA A 81 -0.23 -7.96 -16.89
C ALA A 81 -0.66 -6.72 -17.68
N ILE A 82 0.23 -5.74 -17.83
CA ILE A 82 -0.02 -4.50 -18.58
C ILE A 82 0.82 -4.42 -19.88
N ARG A 83 1.61 -5.47 -20.17
CA ARG A 83 2.42 -5.66 -21.38
C ARG A 83 3.36 -4.50 -21.70
N ARG A 84 3.96 -3.89 -20.68
CA ARG A 84 4.94 -2.81 -20.85
C ARG A 84 5.95 -2.74 -19.73
N ALA A 85 7.12 -2.14 -20.00
CA ALA A 85 8.10 -1.83 -18.99
C ALA A 85 7.77 -0.48 -18.34
N ILE A 86 7.76 -0.45 -16.99
CA ILE A 86 7.43 0.73 -16.19
C ILE A 86 8.51 1.00 -15.15
N TYR A 87 8.54 2.23 -14.63
CA TYR A 87 9.39 2.62 -13.51
C TYR A 87 8.68 2.35 -12.19
N GLU A 88 9.39 1.70 -11.28
CA GLU A 88 8.88 1.31 -9.97
C GLU A 88 9.93 1.59 -8.89
N ILE A 89 9.49 1.73 -7.65
CA ILE A 89 10.37 1.60 -6.48
C ILE A 89 10.63 0.11 -6.21
N PRO A 90 11.78 -0.28 -5.65
CA PRO A 90 12.06 -1.66 -5.23
C PRO A 90 10.95 -2.23 -4.37
N ALA A 91 10.57 -3.48 -4.62
CA ALA A 91 9.47 -4.11 -3.91
C ALA A 91 9.50 -5.63 -4.06
N GLY A 92 9.16 -6.35 -2.99
CA GLY A 92 9.04 -7.80 -3.04
C GLY A 92 8.13 -8.38 -1.98
N ILE A 93 7.90 -9.67 -2.09
CA ILE A 93 7.04 -10.46 -1.23
C ILE A 93 7.72 -10.66 0.13
N ILE A 94 6.94 -10.60 1.20
CA ILE A 94 7.38 -10.97 2.54
C ILE A 94 7.34 -12.51 2.63
N ASP A 95 8.50 -13.12 2.81
CA ASP A 95 8.60 -14.57 3.00
C ASP A 95 7.99 -14.99 4.35
N GLU A 96 7.57 -16.25 4.43
CA GLU A 96 6.98 -16.78 5.64
C GLU A 96 7.94 -16.63 6.84
N GLY A 97 7.45 -16.01 7.92
CA GLY A 97 8.23 -15.71 9.12
C GLY A 97 9.18 -14.51 9.00
N GLU A 98 9.32 -13.90 7.82
CA GLU A 98 10.18 -12.72 7.64
C GLU A 98 9.49 -11.45 8.16
N ARG A 99 10.26 -10.57 8.80
CA ARG A 99 9.74 -9.26 9.20
C ARG A 99 9.78 -8.28 8.03
N PRO A 100 8.77 -7.42 7.84
CA PRO A 100 8.72 -6.47 6.73
C PRO A 100 9.98 -5.59 6.57
N ALA A 101 10.63 -5.21 7.67
CA ALA A 101 11.86 -4.42 7.62
C ALA A 101 13.07 -5.24 7.14
N THR A 102 13.09 -6.55 7.37
CA THR A 102 14.11 -7.46 6.85
C THR A 102 13.94 -7.63 5.35
N THR A 103 12.72 -7.94 4.91
CA THR A 103 12.36 -7.99 3.49
C THR A 103 12.74 -6.70 2.77
N ALA A 104 12.40 -5.54 3.33
CA ALA A 104 12.72 -4.24 2.73
C ALA A 104 14.24 -4.02 2.53
N ARG A 105 15.09 -4.54 3.43
CA ARG A 105 16.55 -4.49 3.27
C ARG A 105 17.02 -5.44 2.19
N ARG A 106 16.50 -6.68 2.19
CA ARG A 106 16.81 -7.72 1.21
C ARG A 106 16.47 -7.24 -0.20
N GLU A 107 15.26 -6.73 -0.42
CA GLU A 107 14.82 -6.24 -1.73
C GLU A 107 15.67 -5.06 -2.25
N CYS A 108 16.05 -4.12 -1.37
CA CYS A 108 16.98 -3.06 -1.76
C CYS A 108 18.33 -3.63 -2.22
N GLU A 109 18.85 -4.64 -1.51
CA GLU A 109 20.13 -5.24 -1.86
C GLU A 109 20.03 -6.05 -3.16
N GLU A 110 19.00 -6.84 -3.32
CA GLU A 110 18.79 -7.72 -4.48
C GLU A 110 18.51 -6.93 -5.75
N GLU A 111 17.58 -5.97 -5.72
CA GLU A 111 17.13 -5.26 -6.91
C GLU A 111 18.04 -4.11 -7.32
N ILE A 112 18.56 -3.33 -6.36
CA ILE A 112 19.37 -2.13 -6.65
C ILE A 112 20.81 -2.18 -6.17
N GLY A 113 21.24 -3.26 -5.49
CA GLY A 113 22.61 -3.44 -5.00
C GLY A 113 22.97 -2.52 -3.83
N LEU A 114 21.98 -2.01 -3.09
CA LEU A 114 22.21 -1.06 -2.01
C LEU A 114 21.60 -1.54 -0.68
N ARG A 115 22.36 -1.36 0.38
CA ARG A 115 21.98 -1.74 1.74
C ARG A 115 21.63 -0.49 2.55
N PRO A 116 20.35 -0.30 2.98
CA PRO A 116 19.98 0.86 3.78
C PRO A 116 20.42 0.72 5.23
N ARG A 117 21.04 1.77 5.78
CA ARG A 117 21.35 1.88 7.22
C ARG A 117 20.08 2.19 8.02
N LYS A 118 19.19 3.01 7.46
CA LYS A 118 17.97 3.46 8.12
C LYS A 118 16.75 3.18 7.25
N LEU A 119 15.75 2.50 7.84
CA LEU A 119 14.42 2.34 7.27
C LEU A 119 13.41 3.12 8.12
N ILE A 120 12.62 3.94 7.45
CA ILE A 120 11.53 4.71 8.04
C ILE A 120 10.23 4.14 7.49
N LYS A 121 9.42 3.58 8.37
CA LYS A 121 8.07 3.12 8.00
C LYS A 121 7.22 4.32 7.61
N LEU A 122 6.64 4.29 6.42
CA LEU A 122 5.75 5.34 5.91
C LEU A 122 4.29 4.99 6.20
N CYS A 123 3.77 3.97 5.55
CA CYS A 123 2.40 3.51 5.74
C CYS A 123 2.27 2.01 5.39
N LYS A 124 1.11 1.45 5.68
CA LYS A 124 0.63 0.18 5.13
C LYS A 124 -0.66 0.47 4.37
N PHE A 125 -0.80 -0.08 3.16
CA PHE A 125 -1.99 0.11 2.34
C PHE A 125 -2.37 -1.18 1.62
N TYR A 126 -3.60 -1.24 1.15
CA TYR A 126 -4.12 -2.32 0.30
C TYR A 126 -4.16 -1.84 -1.15
N SER A 127 -3.70 -2.65 -2.08
CA SER A 127 -3.61 -2.26 -3.49
C SER A 127 -4.96 -2.27 -4.21
N ALA A 128 -5.88 -3.16 -3.81
CA ALA A 128 -7.14 -3.38 -4.51
C ALA A 128 -8.23 -3.91 -3.56
N VAL A 129 -8.70 -3.09 -2.63
CA VAL A 129 -9.63 -3.50 -1.54
C VAL A 129 -10.97 -4.07 -2.02
N GLY A 130 -11.35 -3.84 -3.27
CA GLY A 130 -12.60 -4.34 -3.83
C GLY A 130 -12.62 -5.87 -4.04
N PHE A 131 -11.43 -6.47 -4.24
CA PHE A 131 -11.34 -7.90 -4.56
C PHE A 131 -10.06 -8.59 -4.06
N SER A 132 -9.10 -7.86 -3.50
CA SER A 132 -7.81 -8.42 -3.07
C SER A 132 -7.54 -8.15 -1.61
N THR A 133 -6.92 -9.15 -0.94
CA THR A 133 -6.45 -9.03 0.44
C THR A 133 -5.02 -8.51 0.53
N GLY A 134 -4.31 -8.39 -0.59
CA GLY A 134 -2.89 -8.04 -0.62
C GLY A 134 -2.61 -6.65 -0.05
N SER A 135 -1.71 -6.60 0.90
CA SER A 135 -1.24 -5.36 1.51
C SER A 135 0.23 -5.10 1.22
N ILE A 136 0.61 -3.83 1.20
CA ILE A 136 2.00 -3.41 0.99
C ILE A 136 2.43 -2.52 2.15
N GLN A 137 3.53 -2.92 2.81
CA GLN A 137 4.19 -2.10 3.82
C GLN A 137 5.24 -1.21 3.13
N LEU A 138 5.03 0.08 3.18
CA LEU A 138 5.89 1.07 2.53
C LEU A 138 6.95 1.62 3.49
N PHE A 139 8.19 1.69 3.00
CA PHE A 139 9.33 2.27 3.72
C PHE A 139 10.02 3.35 2.89
N MET A 140 10.69 4.28 3.57
CA MET A 140 11.73 5.13 3.01
C MET A 140 13.08 4.64 3.53
N ALA A 141 14.07 4.51 2.65
CA ALA A 141 15.42 4.06 2.97
C ALA A 141 16.41 5.21 2.82
N GLN A 142 17.32 5.33 3.79
CA GLN A 142 18.37 6.36 3.84
C GLN A 142 19.69 5.75 4.30
N GLY A 143 20.80 6.47 4.06
CA GLY A 143 22.14 6.01 4.37
C GLY A 143 22.48 4.77 3.57
N LEU A 144 22.30 4.84 2.26
CA LEU A 144 22.50 3.73 1.33
C LEU A 144 24.00 3.43 1.18
N THR A 145 24.40 2.20 1.42
CA THR A 145 25.78 1.72 1.23
C THR A 145 25.81 0.59 0.20
N ALA A 146 26.95 0.36 -0.43
CA ALA A 146 27.09 -0.74 -1.36
C ALA A 146 26.75 -2.08 -0.69
N GLY A 147 25.93 -2.85 -1.37
CA GLY A 147 25.52 -4.20 -1.03
C GLY A 147 25.81 -5.16 -2.19
N ARG A 148 25.39 -6.39 -2.08
CA ARG A 148 25.46 -7.36 -3.18
C ARG A 148 24.15 -7.31 -3.97
N ARG A 149 24.24 -6.92 -5.25
CA ARG A 149 23.12 -7.14 -6.17
C ARG A 149 23.06 -8.64 -6.48
N ALA A 150 22.01 -9.28 -6.00
CA ALA A 150 21.73 -10.67 -6.34
C ALA A 150 20.31 -10.68 -6.92
N HIS A 151 20.16 -11.08 -8.18
CA HIS A 151 18.81 -11.34 -8.70
C HIS A 151 18.28 -12.57 -7.97
N SER A 152 17.27 -12.41 -7.17
CA SER A 152 16.59 -13.51 -6.46
C SER A 152 15.82 -14.42 -7.42
N ASP A 153 15.40 -13.90 -8.57
CA ASP A 153 14.75 -14.68 -9.63
C ASP A 153 15.49 -14.45 -10.98
N ALA A 154 16.02 -15.54 -11.56
CA ALA A 154 16.69 -15.50 -12.86
C ALA A 154 15.79 -15.05 -14.01
N THR A 155 14.47 -14.96 -13.78
CA THR A 155 13.46 -14.50 -14.74
C THR A 155 13.19 -13.00 -14.65
N GLU A 156 13.75 -12.29 -13.66
CA GLU A 156 13.55 -10.85 -13.49
C GLU A 156 14.69 -10.03 -14.13
N PHE A 157 14.34 -9.29 -15.18
CA PHE A 157 15.24 -8.37 -15.86
C PHE A 157 15.01 -6.94 -15.39
N LEU A 158 15.74 -6.54 -14.33
CA LEU A 158 15.63 -5.22 -13.72
C LEU A 158 16.75 -4.29 -14.22
N GLN A 159 16.36 -3.08 -14.62
CA GLN A 159 17.28 -1.97 -14.92
C GLN A 159 17.19 -0.94 -13.81
N VAL A 160 18.31 -0.65 -13.14
CA VAL A 160 18.36 0.40 -12.12
C VAL A 160 18.46 1.78 -12.78
N HIS A 161 17.62 2.71 -12.35
CA HIS A 161 17.61 4.10 -12.77
C HIS A 161 17.75 5.02 -11.56
N VAL A 162 18.82 5.82 -11.55
CA VAL A 162 19.09 6.79 -10.49
C VAL A 162 18.81 8.19 -11.02
N ILE A 163 17.85 8.87 -10.42
CA ILE A 163 17.41 10.21 -10.85
C ILE A 163 17.25 11.14 -9.63
N PRO A 164 17.33 12.47 -9.79
CA PRO A 164 16.97 13.40 -8.74
C PRO A 164 15.56 13.13 -8.22
N PHE A 165 15.34 13.22 -6.90
CA PHE A 165 14.03 12.94 -6.30
C PHE A 165 12.94 13.86 -6.88
N GLU A 166 13.25 15.13 -7.12
CA GLU A 166 12.31 16.09 -7.74
C GLU A 166 11.92 15.69 -9.18
N GLN A 167 12.81 15.01 -9.89
CA GLN A 167 12.48 14.46 -11.21
C GLN A 167 11.49 13.28 -11.09
N ALA A 168 11.67 12.41 -10.11
CA ALA A 168 10.73 11.32 -9.86
C ALA A 168 9.34 11.87 -9.49
N LEU A 169 9.27 12.93 -8.69
CA LEU A 169 8.02 13.62 -8.36
C LEU A 169 7.33 14.17 -9.62
N ARG A 170 8.09 14.84 -10.51
CA ARG A 170 7.55 15.26 -11.81
C ARG A 170 7.04 14.08 -12.64
N TRP A 171 7.76 12.94 -12.63
CA TRP A 171 7.33 11.74 -13.35
C TRP A 171 6.03 11.14 -12.81
N VAL A 172 5.77 11.25 -11.51
CA VAL A 172 4.47 10.94 -10.91
C VAL A 172 3.39 11.88 -11.44
N LEU A 173 3.62 13.19 -11.37
CA LEU A 173 2.64 14.21 -11.76
C LEU A 173 2.34 14.23 -13.28
N THR A 174 3.28 13.76 -14.10
CA THR A 174 3.13 13.65 -15.57
C THR A 174 2.75 12.25 -16.04
N ASN A 175 2.37 11.36 -15.12
CA ASN A 175 1.94 9.99 -15.40
C ASN A 175 3.00 9.14 -16.14
N ARG A 176 4.29 9.43 -15.95
CA ARG A 176 5.41 8.60 -16.44
C ARG A 176 5.69 7.45 -15.46
N ILE A 177 5.52 7.66 -14.16
CA ILE A 177 5.41 6.62 -13.14
C ILE A 177 3.92 6.36 -12.93
N VAL A 178 3.48 5.13 -13.20
CA VAL A 178 2.06 4.73 -13.20
C VAL A 178 1.75 3.66 -12.17
N ASP A 179 2.77 3.11 -11.53
CA ASP A 179 2.62 2.10 -10.51
C ASP A 179 2.17 2.71 -9.18
N ALA A 180 1.06 2.21 -8.63
CA ALA A 180 0.41 2.79 -7.46
C ALA A 180 1.31 2.85 -6.20
N LYS A 181 2.08 1.78 -5.92
CA LYS A 181 2.99 1.76 -4.77
C LYS A 181 4.11 2.78 -4.90
N SER A 182 4.60 2.99 -6.14
CA SER A 182 5.65 3.97 -6.45
C SER A 182 5.14 5.40 -6.36
N ILE A 183 3.97 5.67 -6.91
CA ILE A 183 3.29 6.97 -6.78
C ILE A 183 3.10 7.32 -5.31
N LEU A 184 2.47 6.41 -4.56
CA LEU A 184 2.20 6.61 -3.14
C LEU A 184 3.50 6.80 -2.35
N GLY A 185 4.52 5.96 -2.63
CA GLY A 185 5.81 6.02 -1.98
C GLY A 185 6.52 7.35 -2.16
N ILE A 186 6.61 7.83 -3.39
CA ILE A 186 7.28 9.09 -3.73
C ILE A 186 6.55 10.28 -3.08
N LEU A 187 5.21 10.31 -3.11
CA LEU A 187 4.42 11.37 -2.49
C LEU A 187 4.56 11.37 -0.96
N TRP A 188 4.55 10.19 -0.30
CA TRP A 188 4.78 10.09 1.14
C TRP A 188 6.20 10.48 1.55
N ALA A 189 7.20 10.08 0.75
CA ALA A 189 8.58 10.46 0.99
C ALA A 189 8.75 12.00 0.88
N ARG A 190 8.13 12.64 -0.11
CA ARG A 190 8.11 14.11 -0.24
C ARG A 190 7.62 14.78 1.02
N GLN A 191 6.46 14.34 1.53
CA GLN A 191 5.88 14.91 2.75
C GLN A 191 6.80 14.72 3.99
N ARG A 192 7.58 13.64 4.02
CA ARG A 192 8.53 13.35 5.11
C ARG A 192 9.83 14.15 5.02
N LEU A 193 10.22 14.54 3.81
CA LEU A 193 11.43 15.31 3.56
C LEU A 193 11.21 16.82 3.75
N GLU A 194 9.97 17.30 3.70
CA GLU A 194 9.65 18.71 3.94
C GLU A 194 9.96 19.11 5.39
N PRO A 195 10.75 20.21 5.59
CA PRO A 195 11.05 20.71 6.93
C PRO A 195 9.74 21.22 7.58
N GLY A 196 9.29 20.62 8.66
CA GLY A 196 8.17 21.14 9.47
C GLY A 196 7.10 20.12 9.86
N THR A 197 6.92 19.00 9.17
CA THR A 197 5.82 18.06 9.44
C THR A 197 6.07 17.08 10.59
N SER A 198 7.28 16.93 11.09
CA SER A 198 7.62 15.92 12.10
C SER A 198 7.47 16.39 13.57
N ARG A 199 7.35 17.70 13.82
CA ARG A 199 7.29 18.24 15.20
C ARG A 199 5.89 18.59 15.70
N ASP A 200 4.93 18.84 14.81
CA ASP A 200 3.64 19.42 15.22
C ASP A 200 2.57 18.36 15.63
N ARG A 201 2.68 17.12 15.16
CA ARG A 201 1.69 16.07 15.51
C ARG A 201 1.78 15.55 16.94
N ARG A 202 2.89 15.77 17.66
CA ARG A 202 3.00 15.40 19.09
C ARG A 202 2.45 16.47 20.02
N ARG A 203 2.20 17.72 19.53
CA ARG A 203 1.75 18.84 20.35
C ARG A 203 0.21 18.98 20.38
N THR A 204 -0.48 18.60 19.34
CA THR A 204 -1.95 18.70 19.24
C THR A 204 -2.71 17.64 20.02
N VAL A 205 -2.08 16.50 20.37
CA VAL A 205 -2.73 15.45 21.18
C VAL A 205 -2.64 15.75 22.69
N ARG A 206 -1.71 16.62 23.12
CA ARG A 206 -1.50 16.93 24.56
C ARG A 206 -2.32 18.11 25.10
N ASN A 207 -3.05 18.85 24.27
CA ASN A 207 -3.80 20.04 24.66
C ASN A 207 -5.31 19.92 24.38
N ARG A 208 -5.93 18.80 24.73
CA ARG A 208 -7.38 18.80 25.00
C ARG A 208 -7.56 19.00 26.50
N PRO A 209 -8.07 20.14 26.96
CA PRO A 209 -8.46 20.27 28.35
C PRO A 209 -9.64 19.35 28.62
N ASP A 210 -9.49 18.55 29.65
CA ASP A 210 -10.52 17.68 30.20
C ASP A 210 -11.65 18.60 30.75
N ARG A 211 -12.79 18.60 30.03
CA ARG A 211 -13.98 19.32 30.48
C ARG A 211 -14.87 18.36 31.29
N THR A 212 -14.43 18.06 32.48
CA THR A 212 -15.33 17.57 33.53
C THR A 212 -15.45 18.66 34.58
N GLY A 213 -16.42 19.54 34.41
CA GLY A 213 -16.87 20.44 35.44
C GLY A 213 -17.89 19.73 36.32
N PRO A 214 -17.90 19.97 37.65
CA PRO A 214 -18.84 19.33 38.56
C PRO A 214 -20.24 19.98 38.45
N THR A 215 -21.26 19.14 38.28
CA THR A 215 -22.65 19.51 38.48
C THR A 215 -22.92 19.64 39.96
N SER A 216 -23.01 20.86 40.47
CA SER A 216 -23.60 21.15 41.78
C SER A 216 -25.12 21.20 41.62
N SER A 217 -25.83 20.34 42.31
CA SER A 217 -27.25 20.51 42.66
C SER A 217 -27.38 21.48 43.81
N PRO A 218 -28.36 22.34 43.84
CA PRO A 218 -28.85 22.91 45.08
C PRO A 218 -30.15 22.22 45.51
N ASP A 219 -30.13 21.81 46.80
CA ASP A 219 -31.34 21.54 47.56
C ASP A 219 -32.27 22.77 47.65
N GLN A 220 -33.54 22.58 47.46
CA GLN A 220 -34.65 22.86 48.36
C GLN A 220 -35.95 22.43 47.71
#